data_023502fe29542816fbe9f1d1ced625f4
#
_entry.id   023502fe29542816fbe9f1d1ced625f4
#
_cell.length_a   1.000
_cell.length_b   1.000
_cell.length_c   1.000
_cell.angle_alpha   90.00
_cell.angle_beta   90.00
_cell.angle_gamma   90.00
#
_symmetry.space_group_name_H-M   'P 1'
#
loop_
_entity.id
_entity.type
_entity.pdbx_description
1 polymer ?
#
loop_
_entity_poly.entity_id
_entity_poly.type
_entity_poly.pdbx_seq_one_letter_code
_entity_poly.pdbx_strand_id
1 'polypeptide(L)'
;DVEVHTHRIGRTGRAGSQGLACTLYHENEAYKIVRLEAYLKQEITPEPLPDKALLDNKAFKATMTTLRIEGGKKQKLRPGDIVGALTGQNGITGKQIGKINIFDQSAYVAVNRDVVQSAIAKLKNGKLKGRNFKVRCIDDNVDRPKSEFKWR
;
A
#
# COMPACT_ATOMS: atom_id res chain seq x y z
N ASP A 1 -21.70 16.13 -10.13
CA ASP A 1 -22.04 15.43 -11.36
C ASP A 1 -22.16 13.93 -11.07
N VAL A 2 -23.31 13.32 -11.44
CA VAL A 2 -23.65 11.92 -11.14
C VAL A 2 -22.80 10.95 -11.95
N GLU A 3 -22.50 11.28 -13.21
CA GLU A 3 -21.65 10.45 -14.06
C GLU A 3 -20.22 10.36 -13.52
N VAL A 4 -19.68 11.49 -13.08
CA VAL A 4 -18.36 11.53 -12.45
C VAL A 4 -18.33 10.67 -11.18
N HIS A 5 -19.39 10.73 -10.37
CA HIS A 5 -19.51 9.88 -9.19
C HIS A 5 -19.50 8.40 -9.57
N THR A 6 -20.31 8.01 -10.55
CA THR A 6 -20.38 6.62 -11.03
C THR A 6 -19.04 6.13 -11.56
N HIS A 7 -18.31 6.95 -12.32
CA HIS A 7 -16.97 6.62 -12.78
C HIS A 7 -15.96 6.47 -11.63
N ARG A 8 -16.10 7.25 -10.55
CA ARG A 8 -15.23 7.15 -9.37
C ARG A 8 -15.46 5.86 -8.59
N ILE A 9 -16.70 5.53 -8.27
CA ILE A 9 -17.04 4.28 -7.57
C ILE A 9 -16.74 3.04 -8.43
N GLY A 10 -16.88 3.13 -9.74
CA GLY A 10 -16.54 2.08 -10.69
C GLY A 10 -15.03 1.80 -10.81
N ARG A 11 -14.17 2.30 -9.92
CA ARG A 11 -12.75 1.92 -9.83
C ARG A 11 -12.52 0.71 -8.94
N THR A 12 -13.50 0.30 -8.16
CA THR A 12 -13.49 -0.91 -7.33
C THR A 12 -14.50 -1.94 -7.82
N GLY A 13 -14.46 -3.17 -7.33
CA GLY A 13 -15.41 -4.24 -7.67
C GLY A 13 -15.36 -4.69 -9.13
N ARG A 14 -14.18 -4.69 -9.79
CA ARG A 14 -14.02 -5.05 -11.19
C ARG A 14 -13.65 -6.53 -11.36
N ALA A 15 -13.91 -7.04 -12.57
CA ALA A 15 -13.54 -8.40 -13.00
C ALA A 15 -14.04 -9.49 -12.03
N GLY A 16 -15.28 -9.36 -11.54
CA GLY A 16 -15.89 -10.33 -10.63
C GLY A 16 -15.46 -10.22 -9.17
N SER A 17 -14.59 -9.27 -8.82
CA SER A 17 -14.25 -9.01 -7.42
C SER A 17 -15.27 -8.10 -6.75
N GLN A 18 -15.45 -8.26 -5.43
CA GLN A 18 -16.24 -7.34 -4.62
C GLN A 18 -15.40 -6.13 -4.22
N GLY A 19 -16.05 -4.97 -4.10
CA GLY A 19 -15.40 -3.74 -3.69
C GLY A 19 -16.37 -2.85 -2.91
N LEU A 20 -15.82 -2.09 -1.97
CA LEU A 20 -16.58 -1.09 -1.20
C LEU A 20 -16.18 0.30 -1.67
N ALA A 21 -17.17 1.16 -1.92
CA ALA A 21 -17.00 2.57 -2.19
C ALA A 21 -17.79 3.36 -1.14
N CYS A 22 -17.10 4.20 -0.39
CA CYS A 22 -17.72 5.07 0.61
C CYS A 22 -17.69 6.52 0.13
N THR A 23 -18.83 7.21 0.28
CA THR A 23 -18.95 8.63 -0.06
C THR A 23 -19.44 9.37 1.18
N LEU A 24 -18.70 10.40 1.58
CA LEU A 24 -19.11 11.32 2.63
C LEU A 24 -19.83 12.51 2.00
N TYR A 25 -20.91 12.95 2.60
CA TYR A 25 -21.63 14.13 2.19
C TYR A 25 -22.11 14.93 3.41
N HIS A 26 -22.33 16.22 3.24
CA HIS A 26 -22.90 17.10 4.25
C HIS A 26 -24.41 17.22 4.05
N GLU A 27 -25.17 17.50 5.10
CA GLU A 27 -26.65 17.64 5.03
C GLU A 27 -27.12 18.59 3.93
N ASN A 28 -26.41 19.70 3.72
CA ASN A 28 -26.69 20.66 2.63
C ASN A 28 -26.52 20.04 1.23
N GLU A 29 -25.94 18.86 1.12
CA GLU A 29 -25.70 18.15 -0.14
C GLU A 29 -26.69 16.97 -0.34
N ALA A 30 -27.67 16.79 0.55
CA ALA A 30 -28.64 15.71 0.47
C ALA A 30 -29.35 15.66 -0.89
N TYR A 31 -29.59 16.82 -1.53
CA TYR A 31 -30.16 16.88 -2.89
C TYR A 31 -29.33 16.13 -3.95
N LYS A 32 -28.00 15.96 -3.71
CA LYS A 32 -27.12 15.20 -4.61
C LYS A 32 -27.40 13.70 -4.48
N ILE A 33 -27.77 13.23 -3.27
CA ILE A 33 -28.14 11.84 -3.04
C ILE A 33 -29.40 11.51 -3.80
N VAL A 34 -30.46 12.35 -3.70
CA VAL A 34 -31.72 12.18 -4.44
C VAL A 34 -31.46 12.09 -5.96
N ARG A 35 -30.57 12.93 -6.50
CA ARG A 35 -30.19 12.86 -7.91
C ARG A 35 -29.46 11.58 -8.28
N LEU A 36 -28.63 11.08 -7.37
CA LEU A 36 -27.90 9.84 -7.54
C LEU A 36 -28.84 8.63 -7.53
N GLU A 37 -29.79 8.59 -6.61
CA GLU A 37 -30.84 7.57 -6.55
C GLU A 37 -31.66 7.52 -7.85
N ALA A 38 -32.10 8.67 -8.32
CA ALA A 38 -32.85 8.78 -9.59
C ALA A 38 -32.03 8.27 -10.78
N TYR A 39 -30.72 8.54 -10.81
CA TYR A 39 -29.83 8.10 -11.88
C TYR A 39 -29.54 6.61 -11.82
N LEU A 40 -29.22 6.09 -10.63
CA LEU A 40 -28.89 4.68 -10.39
C LEU A 40 -30.15 3.79 -10.33
N LYS A 41 -31.34 4.39 -10.22
CA LYS A 41 -32.60 3.68 -9.98
C LYS A 41 -32.53 2.75 -8.77
N GLN A 42 -31.84 3.19 -7.74
CA GLN A 42 -31.60 2.45 -6.51
C GLN A 42 -31.70 3.39 -5.32
N GLU A 43 -32.41 2.96 -4.27
CA GLU A 43 -32.45 3.68 -3.01
C GLU A 43 -31.09 3.62 -2.31
N ILE A 44 -30.66 4.75 -1.75
CA ILE A 44 -29.42 4.87 -0.99
C ILE A 44 -29.78 5.18 0.45
N THR A 45 -29.53 4.26 1.34
CA THR A 45 -29.70 4.46 2.78
C THR A 45 -28.40 5.01 3.37
N PRO A 46 -28.39 6.29 3.81
CA PRO A 46 -27.22 6.85 4.47
C PRO A 46 -26.96 6.21 5.82
N GLU A 47 -25.71 5.97 6.12
CA GLU A 47 -25.29 5.51 7.44
C GLU A 47 -24.67 6.67 8.24
N PRO A 48 -24.87 6.71 9.58
CA PRO A 48 -24.18 7.69 10.41
C PRO A 48 -22.68 7.48 10.37
N LEU A 49 -21.93 8.54 10.65
CA LEU A 49 -20.48 8.42 10.79
C LEU A 49 -20.16 7.45 11.95
N PRO A 50 -19.07 6.68 11.82
CA PRO A 50 -18.60 5.81 12.89
C PRO A 50 -18.40 6.58 14.20
N ASP A 51 -18.64 5.93 15.34
CA ASP A 51 -18.41 6.52 16.65
C ASP A 51 -16.96 6.97 16.79
N LYS A 52 -16.74 8.10 17.47
CA LYS A 52 -15.41 8.62 17.79
C LYS A 52 -14.54 7.60 18.54
N ALA A 53 -15.15 6.74 19.36
CA ALA A 53 -14.43 5.65 20.03
C ALA A 53 -13.70 4.71 19.05
N LEU A 54 -14.17 4.57 17.81
CA LEU A 54 -13.48 3.79 16.79
C LEU A 54 -12.17 4.44 16.31
N LEU A 55 -12.03 5.76 16.47
CA LEU A 55 -10.81 6.49 16.12
C LEU A 55 -9.66 6.20 17.10
N ASP A 56 -9.99 5.76 18.32
CA ASP A 56 -9.01 5.37 19.34
C ASP A 56 -8.45 3.95 19.11
N ASN A 57 -9.07 3.20 18.22
CA ASN A 57 -8.54 1.91 17.81
C ASN A 57 -7.18 2.06 17.12
N LYS A 58 -6.28 1.11 17.42
CA LYS A 58 -4.97 1.08 16.74
C LYS A 58 -5.18 0.99 15.22
N ALA A 59 -4.55 1.89 14.50
CA ALA A 59 -4.57 1.87 13.04
C ALA A 59 -4.17 0.48 12.50
N PHE A 60 -4.89 0.02 11.47
CA PHE A 60 -4.55 -1.22 10.78
C PHE A 60 -3.12 -1.14 10.23
N LYS A 61 -2.31 -2.12 10.59
CA LYS A 61 -0.95 -2.25 10.05
C LYS A 61 -0.94 -3.33 8.97
N ALA A 62 -0.47 -2.98 7.79
CA ALA A 62 -0.26 -3.97 6.73
C ALA A 62 0.67 -5.09 7.22
N THR A 63 0.38 -6.32 6.83
CA THR A 63 1.20 -7.50 7.19
C THR A 63 2.58 -7.46 6.57
N MET A 64 2.73 -6.73 5.47
CA MET A 64 4.00 -6.55 4.76
C MET A 64 4.50 -5.12 4.88
N THR A 65 5.81 -4.95 4.82
CA THR A 65 6.49 -3.67 4.67
C THR A 65 7.44 -3.69 3.49
N THR A 66 7.88 -2.54 3.01
CA THR A 66 8.72 -2.40 1.84
C THR A 66 10.17 -2.10 2.23
N LEU A 67 11.10 -2.87 1.69
CA LEU A 67 12.52 -2.57 1.75
C LEU A 67 12.96 -1.91 0.45
N ARG A 68 13.73 -0.83 0.55
CA ARG A 68 14.41 -0.19 -0.57
C ARG A 68 15.87 -0.62 -0.60
N ILE A 69 16.33 -1.04 -1.77
CA ILE A 69 17.71 -1.39 -2.09
C ILE A 69 18.24 -0.29 -3.00
N GLU A 70 19.40 0.30 -2.68
CA GLU A 70 20.07 1.31 -3.52
C GLU A 70 20.86 0.64 -4.64
N GLY A 71 20.15 -0.04 -5.51
CA GLY A 71 20.66 -0.74 -6.69
C GLY A 71 19.50 -1.21 -7.56
N GLY A 72 19.70 -1.18 -8.88
CA GLY A 72 18.64 -1.47 -9.84
C GLY A 72 19.16 -2.03 -11.16
N LYS A 73 18.46 -1.72 -12.26
CA LYS A 73 18.82 -2.20 -13.61
C LYS A 73 20.21 -1.81 -14.05
N LYS A 74 20.68 -0.59 -13.70
CA LYS A 74 22.04 -0.13 -14.02
C LYS A 74 23.13 -1.00 -13.38
N GLN A 75 22.84 -1.61 -12.22
CA GLN A 75 23.71 -2.58 -11.57
C GLN A 75 23.39 -4.03 -11.98
N LYS A 76 22.56 -4.22 -13.00
CA LYS A 76 22.12 -5.52 -13.53
C LYS A 76 21.39 -6.38 -12.48
N LEU A 77 20.77 -5.74 -11.48
CA LEU A 77 19.99 -6.42 -10.45
C LEU A 77 18.68 -6.95 -11.05
N ARG A 78 18.34 -8.21 -10.73
CA ARG A 78 17.12 -8.89 -11.17
C ARG A 78 16.30 -9.35 -9.96
N PRO A 79 14.98 -9.56 -10.11
CA PRO A 79 14.15 -10.07 -9.01
C PRO A 79 14.68 -11.38 -8.40
N GLY A 80 15.16 -12.30 -9.25
CA GLY A 80 15.74 -13.57 -8.81
C GLY A 80 16.98 -13.43 -7.92
N ASP A 81 17.80 -12.39 -8.12
CA ASP A 81 18.96 -12.13 -7.27
C ASP A 81 18.54 -11.75 -5.85
N ILE A 82 17.45 -10.94 -5.73
CA ILE A 82 16.89 -10.52 -4.45
C ILE A 82 16.23 -11.71 -3.74
N VAL A 83 15.42 -12.49 -4.46
CA VAL A 83 14.80 -13.69 -3.91
C VAL A 83 15.85 -14.67 -3.43
N GLY A 84 16.87 -14.98 -4.25
CA GLY A 84 17.95 -15.90 -3.89
C GLY A 84 18.73 -15.46 -2.64
N ALA A 85 19.00 -14.16 -2.50
CA ALA A 85 19.67 -13.62 -1.30
C ALA A 85 18.77 -13.73 -0.04
N LEU A 86 17.48 -13.53 -0.18
CA LEU A 86 16.53 -13.62 0.93
C LEU A 86 16.25 -15.06 1.36
N THR A 87 16.13 -16.00 0.40
CA THR A 87 15.76 -17.40 0.65
C THR A 87 16.97 -18.32 0.85
N GLY A 88 18.20 -17.85 0.70
CA GLY A 88 19.43 -18.63 0.91
C GLY A 88 19.51 -19.28 2.29
N GLN A 89 20.63 -19.95 2.63
CA GLN A 89 20.81 -20.70 3.89
C GLN A 89 20.22 -19.98 5.09
N ASN A 90 19.33 -20.64 5.85
CA ASN A 90 18.54 -20.05 6.94
C ASN A 90 17.75 -18.81 6.51
N GLY A 91 17.28 -18.79 5.27
CA GLY A 91 16.55 -17.69 4.65
C GLY A 91 15.11 -17.60 5.11
N ILE A 92 14.50 -16.50 4.72
CA ILE A 92 13.06 -16.32 4.84
C ILE A 92 12.35 -17.15 3.77
N THR A 93 11.13 -17.59 4.04
CA THR A 93 10.37 -18.41 3.08
C THR A 93 9.86 -17.54 1.93
N GLY A 94 9.72 -18.14 0.75
CA GLY A 94 9.19 -17.43 -0.42
C GLY A 94 7.80 -16.82 -0.19
N LYS A 95 6.97 -17.43 0.66
CA LYS A 95 5.65 -16.89 1.05
C LYS A 95 5.72 -15.57 1.85
N GLN A 96 6.86 -15.29 2.46
CA GLN A 96 7.11 -14.06 3.23
C GLN A 96 7.70 -12.93 2.35
N ILE A 97 7.95 -13.22 1.07
CA ILE A 97 8.42 -12.26 0.07
C ILE A 97 7.25 -11.93 -0.85
N GLY A 98 6.91 -10.65 -0.94
CA GLY A 98 5.87 -10.17 -1.81
C GLY A 98 6.42 -9.57 -3.10
N LYS A 99 5.75 -8.54 -3.61
CA LYS A 99 6.07 -7.89 -4.88
C LYS A 99 7.48 -7.30 -4.88
N ILE A 100 8.21 -7.53 -5.98
CA ILE A 100 9.53 -6.92 -6.24
C ILE A 100 9.41 -6.02 -7.47
N ASN A 101 9.82 -4.77 -7.32
CA ASN A 101 9.91 -3.80 -8.42
C ASN A 101 11.36 -3.34 -8.56
N ILE A 102 11.89 -3.35 -9.78
CA ILE A 102 13.26 -2.90 -10.08
C ILE A 102 13.20 -1.71 -11.02
N PHE A 103 13.79 -0.61 -10.59
CA PHE A 103 13.99 0.62 -11.33
C PHE A 103 15.45 0.76 -11.75
N ASP A 104 15.82 1.83 -12.41
CA ASP A 104 17.16 2.01 -12.94
C ASP A 104 18.24 2.03 -11.86
N GLN A 105 18.00 2.72 -10.74
CA GLN A 105 18.98 2.92 -9.67
C GLN A 105 18.50 2.39 -8.30
N SER A 106 17.31 1.84 -8.22
CA SER A 106 16.76 1.31 -6.97
C SER A 106 15.89 0.08 -7.22
N ALA A 107 15.77 -0.76 -6.21
CA ALA A 107 14.79 -1.85 -6.18
C ALA A 107 13.99 -1.80 -4.88
N TYR A 108 12.77 -2.30 -4.94
CA TYR A 108 11.86 -2.38 -3.82
C TYR A 108 11.36 -3.80 -3.70
N VAL A 109 11.35 -4.33 -2.48
CA VAL A 109 10.82 -5.66 -2.18
C VAL A 109 9.91 -5.57 -0.96
N ALA A 110 8.71 -6.11 -1.10
CA ALA A 110 7.80 -6.28 0.04
C ALA A 110 8.21 -7.55 0.81
N VAL A 111 8.27 -7.45 2.13
CA VAL A 111 8.54 -8.58 3.02
C VAL A 111 7.57 -8.55 4.19
N ASN A 112 7.26 -9.73 4.75
CA ASN A 112 6.45 -9.81 5.98
C ASN A 112 7.16 -9.05 7.11
N ARG A 113 6.39 -8.30 7.94
CA ARG A 113 6.93 -7.49 9.03
C ARG A 113 7.73 -8.30 10.04
N ASP A 114 7.32 -9.55 10.28
CA ASP A 114 7.98 -10.43 11.26
C ASP A 114 9.43 -10.77 10.88
N VAL A 115 9.77 -10.70 9.58
CA VAL A 115 11.09 -11.07 9.07
C VAL A 115 11.92 -9.90 8.56
N VAL A 116 11.47 -8.66 8.79
CA VAL A 116 12.12 -7.43 8.28
C VAL A 116 13.59 -7.34 8.67
N GLN A 117 13.91 -7.56 9.95
CA GLN A 117 15.29 -7.46 10.45
C GLN A 117 16.19 -8.51 9.82
N SER A 118 15.70 -9.75 9.72
CA SER A 118 16.39 -10.83 9.04
C SER A 118 16.61 -10.53 7.56
N ALA A 119 15.57 -10.01 6.89
CA ALA A 119 15.66 -9.62 5.47
C ALA A 119 16.70 -8.52 5.25
N ILE A 120 16.71 -7.47 6.08
CA ILE A 120 17.71 -6.39 6.00
C ILE A 120 19.12 -6.93 6.22
N ALA A 121 19.31 -7.77 7.25
CA ALA A 121 20.62 -8.36 7.54
C ALA A 121 21.13 -9.20 6.36
N LYS A 122 20.27 -10.03 5.77
CA LYS A 122 20.63 -10.84 4.60
C LYS A 122 20.98 -10.01 3.37
N LEU A 123 20.21 -8.98 3.07
CA LEU A 123 20.47 -8.10 1.92
C LEU A 123 21.71 -7.21 2.11
N LYS A 124 22.04 -6.84 3.35
CA LYS A 124 23.26 -6.05 3.67
C LYS A 124 24.51 -6.91 3.66
N ASN A 125 24.45 -8.10 4.22
CA ASN A 125 25.58 -9.01 4.38
C ASN A 125 25.75 -9.93 3.17
N GLY A 126 24.66 -10.22 2.47
CA GLY A 126 24.63 -11.02 1.25
C GLY A 126 25.05 -10.18 0.05
N LYS A 127 26.04 -10.67 -0.70
CA LYS A 127 26.44 -10.01 -1.95
C LYS A 127 25.39 -10.27 -3.03
N LEU A 128 24.63 -9.24 -3.41
CA LEU A 128 23.78 -9.29 -4.59
C LEU A 128 24.68 -9.13 -5.84
N LYS A 129 24.84 -10.20 -6.64
CA LYS A 129 25.79 -10.24 -7.77
C LYS A 129 27.22 -9.80 -7.43
N GLY A 130 27.69 -10.24 -6.29
CA GLY A 130 29.07 -9.90 -5.84
C GLY A 130 29.22 -8.48 -5.27
N ARG A 131 28.15 -7.70 -5.14
CA ARG A 131 28.16 -6.30 -4.65
C ARG A 131 27.32 -6.15 -3.40
N ASN A 132 27.72 -5.23 -2.54
CA ASN A 132 26.93 -4.82 -1.38
C ASN A 132 26.10 -3.59 -1.76
N PHE A 133 24.86 -3.56 -1.29
CA PHE A 133 23.94 -2.45 -1.49
C PHE A 133 23.46 -1.92 -0.14
N LYS A 134 23.22 -0.62 -0.08
CA LYS A 134 22.49 -0.05 1.08
C LYS A 134 21.05 -0.49 1.02
N VAL A 135 20.54 -0.96 2.15
CA VAL A 135 19.15 -1.41 2.29
C VAL A 135 18.52 -0.69 3.47
N ARG A 136 17.34 -0.17 3.28
CA ARG A 136 16.53 0.46 4.33
C ARG A 136 15.08 0.03 4.25
N CYS A 137 14.41 -0.04 5.40
CA CYS A 137 12.96 -0.19 5.46
C CYS A 137 12.31 1.17 5.13
N ILE A 138 11.28 1.15 4.30
CA ILE A 138 10.40 2.29 4.12
C ILE A 138 9.25 2.07 5.10
N ASP A 139 9.37 2.63 6.29
CA ASP A 139 8.29 2.61 7.26
C ASP A 139 7.36 3.79 6.98
N ASP A 140 6.06 3.54 6.99
CA ASP A 140 5.04 4.58 6.81
C ASP A 140 5.07 5.66 7.91
N ASN A 141 5.87 5.45 8.96
CA ASN A 141 5.96 6.32 10.14
C ASN A 141 7.18 7.24 10.20
N VAL A 142 8.14 7.19 9.26
CA VAL A 142 9.42 7.88 9.51
C VAL A 142 9.62 9.17 8.74
N ASP A 143 8.93 9.44 7.64
CA ASP A 143 9.21 10.65 6.84
C ASP A 143 7.99 11.27 6.14
N ARG A 144 6.85 11.33 6.79
CA ARG A 144 5.93 12.40 6.44
C ARG A 144 6.39 13.64 7.19
N PRO A 145 6.86 14.70 6.51
CA PRO A 145 6.94 15.97 7.16
C PRO A 145 5.53 16.21 7.72
N LYS A 146 5.43 16.57 8.99
CA LYS A 146 4.19 17.09 9.57
C LYS A 146 3.86 18.35 8.79
N SER A 147 3.27 18.20 7.62
CA SER A 147 2.63 19.30 6.95
C SER A 147 1.50 19.68 7.89
N GLU A 148 1.65 20.80 8.54
CA GLU A 148 0.57 21.52 9.20
C GLU A 148 -0.48 21.82 8.13
N PHE A 149 -1.38 20.88 7.92
CA PHE A 149 -2.60 21.13 7.15
C PHE A 149 -3.47 22.02 8.05
N LYS A 150 -3.24 23.33 8.00
CA LYS A 150 -4.21 24.31 8.48
C LYS A 150 -5.35 24.32 7.48
N TRP A 151 -6.46 23.76 7.87
CA TRP A 151 -7.74 24.01 7.21
C TRP A 151 -8.05 25.50 7.38
N ARG A 152 -8.13 26.24 6.27
CA ARG A 152 -8.76 27.57 6.22
C ARG A 152 -10.23 27.42 5.87
#